data_bbf4c266363b1e5fea7ad8b26ad4619c
#
_entry.id   bbf4c266363b1e5fea7ad8b26ad4619c
#
_cell.length_a   1.000
_cell.length_b   1.000
_cell.length_c   1.000
_cell.angle_alpha   90.00
_cell.angle_beta   90.00
_cell.angle_gamma   90.00
#
_symmetry.space_group_name_H-M   'P 1'
#
loop_
_entity.id
_entity.type
_entity.pdbx_description
1 polymer ?
#
loop_
_entity_poly.entity_id
_entity_poly.type
_entity_poly.pdbx_seq_one_letter_code
_entity_poly.pdbx_strand_id
1 'polypeptide(L)'
;MKRVFYNVGELATATGSAAAAGRAQGTLLTLHNAWLLEENGVIAAHGEGTPPQADDSVDCRGKLVTAGLVDCHTHLVFGGWREHELAMKLAGKTYLEILAAGGGILSTVRETRNASEDALYEKTRGLYLEMLAHGTTALEIKSGYGLELATERKQLRVVRRLKEEFGDVAATFLGAHAFPEGTDHEAYVELLCSEMIPAIAEDGLADFCDAFCDDGVFSAEQSERVLLAGKRFGMIPKLHADEIREIGGTQVSARVGAISCDHLSETGAEGIKALRDGGVIAVMLPATSFYLKKPYGDFRGMIDAGVPVAVATDMNPGSTPNLSLPFAMTAGCLYGRLTPEEILTAATLNGAAAIGMAEKLGTLEAGKQADLVVWDADNLDQLIYRYGTNRAAAVFKKGVRVTGKE
;
A
#
# COMPACT_ATOMS: atom_id res chain seq x y z
N MET A 1 25.41 -3.51 18.20
CA MET A 1 26.31 -2.97 17.17
C MET A 1 25.77 -1.63 16.75
N LYS A 2 26.63 -0.61 16.68
CA LYS A 2 26.29 0.74 16.21
C LYS A 2 26.79 0.93 14.78
N ARG A 3 25.93 1.41 13.90
CA ARG A 3 26.28 1.75 12.51
C ARG A 3 25.93 3.20 12.25
N VAL A 4 26.82 3.93 11.59
CA VAL A 4 26.58 5.29 11.16
C VAL A 4 26.47 5.36 9.64
N PHE A 5 25.38 5.93 9.15
CA PHE A 5 25.22 6.38 7.77
C PHE A 5 25.71 7.82 7.71
N TYR A 6 26.73 8.10 6.92
CA TYR A 6 27.37 9.42 6.86
C TYR A 6 27.50 9.93 5.43
N ASN A 7 27.96 11.15 5.27
CA ASN A 7 28.04 11.81 3.96
C ASN A 7 26.67 11.76 3.25
N VAL A 8 25.60 12.02 4.01
CA VAL A 8 24.23 12.13 3.48
C VAL A 8 24.06 13.54 2.93
N GLY A 9 23.83 13.68 1.62
CA GLY A 9 23.63 14.99 0.99
C GLY A 9 22.38 15.68 1.51
N GLU A 10 21.26 14.95 1.46
CA GLU A 10 19.98 15.35 2.03
C GLU A 10 19.36 14.16 2.77
N LEU A 11 18.98 14.36 4.02
CA LEU A 11 18.13 13.45 4.78
C LEU A 11 16.75 14.08 4.85
N ALA A 12 15.73 13.43 4.25
CA ALA A 12 14.36 13.91 4.24
C ALA A 12 13.42 12.90 4.88
N THR A 13 12.66 13.32 5.89
CA THR A 13 11.72 12.44 6.60
C THR A 13 10.52 13.21 7.15
N ALA A 14 9.33 12.60 7.09
CA ALA A 14 8.20 13.04 7.91
C ALA A 14 8.50 12.82 9.40
N THR A 15 7.70 13.40 10.29
CA THR A 15 7.83 13.26 11.75
C THR A 15 6.49 12.89 12.39
N GLY A 16 6.54 12.13 13.49
CA GLY A 16 5.37 11.68 14.22
C GLY A 16 5.10 10.18 14.13
N SER A 17 4.03 9.75 14.78
CA SER A 17 3.61 8.33 14.89
C SER A 17 2.14 8.11 14.51
N ALA A 18 1.54 9.07 13.83
CA ALA A 18 0.18 9.00 13.27
C ALA A 18 0.18 9.66 11.88
N ALA A 19 -0.88 9.43 11.10
CA ALA A 19 -1.01 10.03 9.78
C ALA A 19 -0.99 11.57 9.86
N ALA A 20 -0.17 12.20 9.03
CA ALA A 20 -0.12 13.64 8.87
C ALA A 20 -1.20 14.11 7.89
N ALA A 21 -1.91 15.20 8.22
CA ALA A 21 -3.02 15.74 7.43
C ALA A 21 -2.82 17.23 7.13
N GLY A 22 -3.43 17.71 6.05
CA GLY A 22 -3.37 19.11 5.66
C GLY A 22 -1.91 19.61 5.53
N ARG A 23 -1.61 20.77 6.08
CA ARG A 23 -0.25 21.34 6.01
C ARG A 23 0.84 20.49 6.65
N ALA A 24 0.49 19.69 7.67
CA ALA A 24 1.46 18.82 8.32
C ALA A 24 1.98 17.72 7.36
N GLN A 25 1.19 17.30 6.38
CA GLN A 25 1.62 16.33 5.38
C GLN A 25 2.77 16.84 4.49
N GLY A 26 2.84 18.15 4.22
CA GLY A 26 3.91 18.79 3.46
C GLY A 26 5.10 19.25 4.33
N THR A 27 5.14 18.89 5.63
CA THR A 27 6.21 19.33 6.54
C THR A 27 7.18 18.18 6.80
N LEU A 28 8.41 18.32 6.32
CA LEU A 28 9.49 17.36 6.54
C LEU A 28 10.56 17.93 7.48
N LEU A 29 11.21 17.06 8.23
CA LEU A 29 12.54 17.30 8.74
C LEU A 29 13.52 17.06 7.59
N THR A 30 14.25 18.11 7.19
CA THR A 30 15.30 18.04 6.16
C THR A 30 16.62 18.47 6.76
N LEU A 31 17.65 17.61 6.65
CA LEU A 31 19.00 17.87 7.11
C LEU A 31 19.97 17.77 5.93
N HIS A 32 21.01 18.61 5.90
CA HIS A 32 22.04 18.60 4.86
C HIS A 32 23.41 18.26 5.45
N ASN A 33 24.30 17.68 4.63
CA ASN A 33 25.57 17.14 5.13
C ASN A 33 25.35 16.33 6.41
N ALA A 34 24.38 15.42 6.32
CA ALA A 34 23.80 14.75 7.46
C ALA A 34 24.45 13.40 7.75
N TRP A 35 24.14 12.90 8.94
CA TRP A 35 24.41 11.55 9.37
C TRP A 35 23.20 10.97 10.11
N LEU A 36 23.09 9.64 10.11
CA LEU A 36 22.10 8.88 10.89
C LEU A 36 22.82 7.74 11.61
N LEU A 37 22.58 7.61 12.91
CA LEU A 37 23.10 6.53 13.76
C LEU A 37 22.02 5.50 14.00
N GLU A 38 22.31 4.24 13.67
CA GLU A 38 21.52 3.06 13.97
C GLU A 38 22.18 2.25 15.09
N GLU A 39 21.37 1.73 15.99
CA GLU A 39 21.80 0.81 17.04
C GLU A 39 20.83 -0.39 17.16
N ASN A 40 21.32 -1.60 16.85
CA ASN A 40 20.57 -2.85 16.96
C ASN A 40 19.22 -2.86 16.18
N GLY A 41 19.19 -2.27 14.97
CA GLY A 41 18.03 -2.21 14.11
C GLY A 41 17.08 -1.04 14.38
N VAL A 42 17.44 -0.14 15.29
CA VAL A 42 16.66 1.03 15.69
C VAL A 42 17.46 2.31 15.43
N ILE A 43 16.78 3.37 14.98
CA ILE A 43 17.39 4.69 14.82
C ILE A 43 17.68 5.27 16.20
N ALA A 44 18.95 5.56 16.49
CA ALA A 44 19.39 6.12 17.75
C ALA A 44 19.42 7.66 17.71
N ALA A 45 19.89 8.24 16.61
CA ALA A 45 20.01 9.67 16.42
C ALA A 45 20.26 10.03 14.95
N HIS A 46 20.08 11.29 14.61
CA HIS A 46 20.53 11.90 13.36
C HIS A 46 21.02 13.33 13.63
N GLY A 47 21.77 13.90 12.71
CA GLY A 47 22.27 15.27 12.82
C GLY A 47 23.03 15.71 11.59
N GLU A 48 23.63 16.91 11.66
CA GLU A 48 24.44 17.50 10.59
C GLU A 48 25.91 17.58 10.99
N GLY A 49 26.80 17.69 10.00
CA GLY A 49 28.24 17.83 10.18
C GLY A 49 28.96 16.54 10.53
N THR A 50 29.80 16.56 11.57
CA THR A 50 30.66 15.42 11.91
C THR A 50 29.86 14.26 12.52
N PRO A 51 29.88 13.06 11.93
CA PRO A 51 29.20 11.91 12.49
C PRO A 51 29.83 11.40 13.78
N PRO A 52 29.04 10.79 14.69
CA PRO A 52 29.58 10.13 15.88
C PRO A 52 30.39 8.88 15.51
N GLN A 53 31.22 8.42 16.45
CA GLN A 53 31.91 7.14 16.31
C GLN A 53 30.93 5.99 16.39
N ALA A 54 31.12 4.98 15.52
CA ALA A 54 30.30 3.77 15.45
C ALA A 54 31.19 2.54 15.17
N ASP A 55 30.64 1.35 15.36
CA ASP A 55 31.35 0.08 15.09
C ASP A 55 31.47 -0.19 13.59
N ASP A 56 30.53 0.31 12.79
CA ASP A 56 30.43 0.15 11.34
C ASP A 56 29.95 1.45 10.70
N SER A 57 30.23 1.65 9.41
CA SER A 57 29.85 2.86 8.71
C SER A 57 29.46 2.62 7.26
N VAL A 58 28.48 3.41 6.77
CA VAL A 58 28.01 3.40 5.40
C VAL A 58 28.15 4.80 4.81
N ASP A 59 28.98 4.94 3.77
CA ASP A 59 29.11 6.19 3.01
C ASP A 59 27.92 6.34 2.05
N CYS A 60 27.05 7.33 2.27
CA CYS A 60 25.92 7.64 1.42
C CYS A 60 26.31 8.49 0.18
N ARG A 61 27.58 8.84 0.02
CA ARG A 61 28.15 9.48 -1.20
C ARG A 61 27.48 10.80 -1.58
N GLY A 62 27.04 11.57 -0.62
CA GLY A 62 26.33 12.85 -0.86
C GLY A 62 24.91 12.68 -1.41
N LYS A 63 24.32 11.52 -1.26
CA LYS A 63 23.00 11.20 -1.82
C LYS A 63 21.85 11.43 -0.84
N LEU A 64 20.62 11.46 -1.39
CA LEU A 64 19.38 11.50 -0.63
C LEU A 64 19.20 10.23 0.20
N VAL A 65 18.79 10.39 1.45
CA VAL A 65 18.33 9.30 2.33
C VAL A 65 16.94 9.61 2.85
N THR A 66 16.04 8.65 2.74
CA THR A 66 14.67 8.71 3.28
C THR A 66 14.37 7.50 4.15
N ALA A 67 13.26 7.52 4.89
CA ALA A 67 12.68 6.32 5.44
C ALA A 67 12.34 5.33 4.32
N GLY A 68 12.32 4.04 4.63
CA GLY A 68 11.82 3.01 3.73
C GLY A 68 10.38 3.29 3.34
N LEU A 69 10.07 3.07 2.07
CA LEU A 69 8.72 3.27 1.56
C LEU A 69 7.76 2.20 2.11
N VAL A 70 6.50 2.59 2.27
CA VAL A 70 5.43 1.72 2.77
C VAL A 70 4.31 1.66 1.74
N ASP A 71 4.07 0.50 1.17
CA ASP A 71 2.99 0.26 0.21
C ASP A 71 1.76 -0.29 0.92
N CYS A 72 0.77 0.55 1.16
CA CYS A 72 -0.37 0.24 1.99
C CYS A 72 -1.58 -0.36 1.24
N HIS A 73 -1.39 -0.79 -0.02
CA HIS A 73 -2.44 -1.41 -0.82
C HIS A 73 -1.83 -2.26 -1.95
N THR A 74 -1.82 -3.58 -1.79
CA THR A 74 -1.41 -4.52 -2.84
C THR A 74 -2.24 -5.80 -2.84
N HIS A 75 -2.30 -6.48 -4.00
CA HIS A 75 -2.93 -7.79 -4.19
C HIS A 75 -1.90 -8.81 -4.70
N LEU A 76 -0.75 -8.89 -4.05
CA LEU A 76 0.43 -9.65 -4.53
C LEU A 76 0.21 -11.17 -4.63
N VAL A 77 -0.73 -11.75 -3.86
CA VAL A 77 -0.98 -13.19 -3.89
C VAL A 77 -2.02 -13.51 -4.94
N PHE A 78 -1.57 -13.89 -6.13
CA PHE A 78 -2.45 -14.29 -7.23
C PHE A 78 -1.82 -15.37 -8.12
N GLY A 79 -2.66 -16.23 -8.70
CA GLY A 79 -2.28 -17.16 -9.77
C GLY A 79 -2.37 -16.50 -11.14
N GLY A 80 -1.50 -16.92 -12.08
CA GLY A 80 -1.49 -16.39 -13.45
C GLY A 80 -1.13 -14.91 -13.55
N TRP A 81 -1.11 -14.41 -14.77
CA TRP A 81 -1.04 -12.99 -15.14
C TRP A 81 -2.15 -12.72 -16.15
N ARG A 82 -2.48 -11.45 -16.40
CA ARG A 82 -3.55 -11.06 -17.33
C ARG A 82 -3.01 -10.32 -18.55
N GLU A 83 -1.75 -10.53 -18.90
CA GLU A 83 -1.11 -9.94 -20.08
C GLU A 83 -1.83 -10.27 -21.39
N HIS A 84 -2.51 -11.42 -21.46
CA HIS A 84 -3.35 -11.82 -22.60
C HIS A 84 -4.52 -10.85 -22.88
N GLU A 85 -4.95 -10.07 -21.88
CA GLU A 85 -5.98 -9.05 -22.03
C GLU A 85 -5.45 -7.76 -22.68
N LEU A 86 -4.12 -7.55 -22.71
CA LEU A 86 -3.53 -6.30 -23.19
C LEU A 86 -3.94 -6.00 -24.62
N ALA A 87 -3.87 -6.99 -25.52
CA ALA A 87 -4.27 -6.83 -26.92
C ALA A 87 -5.74 -6.43 -27.06
N MET A 88 -6.61 -7.00 -26.23
CA MET A 88 -8.04 -6.67 -26.21
C MET A 88 -8.28 -5.24 -25.70
N LYS A 89 -7.59 -4.83 -24.64
CA LYS A 89 -7.63 -3.46 -24.10
C LYS A 89 -7.14 -2.43 -25.13
N LEU A 90 -6.04 -2.74 -25.84
CA LEU A 90 -5.51 -1.87 -26.90
C LEU A 90 -6.46 -1.78 -28.10
N ALA A 91 -7.20 -2.83 -28.41
CA ALA A 91 -8.25 -2.83 -29.45
C ALA A 91 -9.54 -2.12 -29.01
N GLY A 92 -9.58 -1.54 -27.80
CA GLY A 92 -10.74 -0.80 -27.28
C GLY A 92 -11.89 -1.68 -26.79
N LYS A 93 -11.64 -2.97 -26.52
CA LYS A 93 -12.64 -3.85 -25.93
C LYS A 93 -13.06 -3.37 -24.55
N THR A 94 -14.35 -3.42 -24.30
CA THR A 94 -14.93 -3.08 -22.99
C THR A 94 -14.59 -4.15 -21.96
N TYR A 95 -14.72 -3.81 -20.68
CA TYR A 95 -14.55 -4.78 -19.58
C TYR A 95 -15.48 -5.99 -19.74
N LEU A 96 -16.74 -5.80 -20.14
CA LEU A 96 -17.71 -6.87 -20.37
C LEU A 96 -17.31 -7.79 -21.53
N GLU A 97 -16.76 -7.25 -22.61
CA GLU A 97 -16.26 -8.07 -23.73
C GLU A 97 -15.02 -8.90 -23.32
N ILE A 98 -14.14 -8.34 -22.48
CA ILE A 98 -12.98 -9.07 -21.93
C ILE A 98 -13.45 -10.17 -20.98
N LEU A 99 -14.44 -9.88 -20.13
CA LEU A 99 -15.04 -10.87 -19.23
C LEU A 99 -15.71 -12.01 -20.01
N ALA A 100 -16.51 -11.70 -21.05
CA ALA A 100 -17.14 -12.68 -21.90
C ALA A 100 -16.12 -13.56 -22.68
N ALA A 101 -14.91 -13.04 -22.93
CA ALA A 101 -13.80 -13.80 -23.51
C ALA A 101 -13.03 -14.64 -22.48
N GLY A 102 -13.51 -14.73 -21.23
CA GLY A 102 -12.90 -15.52 -20.15
C GLY A 102 -11.80 -14.80 -19.36
N GLY A 103 -11.61 -13.49 -19.58
CA GLY A 103 -10.71 -12.61 -18.81
C GLY A 103 -11.36 -12.07 -17.54
N GLY A 104 -10.88 -10.91 -17.09
CA GLY A 104 -11.37 -10.22 -15.90
C GLY A 104 -10.91 -10.88 -14.57
N ILE A 105 -11.46 -10.41 -13.47
CA ILE A 105 -11.11 -10.88 -12.12
C ILE A 105 -11.33 -12.38 -11.93
N LEU A 106 -12.36 -12.94 -12.54
CA LEU A 106 -12.68 -14.37 -12.45
C LEU A 106 -11.62 -15.26 -13.13
N SER A 107 -10.87 -14.74 -14.12
CA SER A 107 -9.69 -15.44 -14.66
C SER A 107 -8.60 -15.59 -13.57
N THR A 108 -8.30 -14.52 -12.86
CA THR A 108 -7.35 -14.56 -11.74
C THR A 108 -7.83 -15.49 -10.63
N VAL A 109 -9.13 -15.48 -10.33
CA VAL A 109 -9.73 -16.39 -9.33
C VAL A 109 -9.50 -17.86 -9.71
N ARG A 110 -9.78 -18.24 -10.96
CA ARG A 110 -9.56 -19.62 -11.44
C ARG A 110 -8.11 -20.05 -11.30
N GLU A 111 -7.17 -19.20 -11.74
CA GLU A 111 -5.74 -19.49 -11.68
C GLU A 111 -5.24 -19.55 -10.22
N THR A 112 -5.77 -18.70 -9.32
CA THR A 112 -5.40 -18.70 -7.90
C THR A 112 -5.94 -19.94 -7.19
N ARG A 113 -7.15 -20.38 -7.51
CA ARG A 113 -7.73 -21.63 -6.98
C ARG A 113 -6.91 -22.85 -7.40
N ASN A 114 -6.47 -22.89 -8.66
CA ASN A 114 -5.69 -24.00 -9.22
C ASN A 114 -4.24 -24.05 -8.74
N ALA A 115 -3.65 -22.91 -8.39
CA ALA A 115 -2.26 -22.84 -7.94
C ALA A 115 -2.07 -23.46 -6.54
N SER A 116 -0.97 -24.20 -6.35
CA SER A 116 -0.57 -24.64 -5.01
C SER A 116 -0.14 -23.48 -4.13
N GLU A 117 -0.20 -23.65 -2.81
CA GLU A 117 0.26 -22.65 -1.85
C GLU A 117 1.74 -22.31 -2.07
N ASP A 118 2.59 -23.32 -2.34
CA ASP A 118 4.01 -23.12 -2.60
C ASP A 118 4.26 -22.33 -3.89
N ALA A 119 3.51 -22.61 -4.97
CA ALA A 119 3.63 -21.86 -6.22
C ALA A 119 3.22 -20.38 -6.04
N LEU A 120 2.16 -20.13 -5.27
CA LEU A 120 1.75 -18.77 -4.92
C LEU A 120 2.82 -18.08 -4.05
N TYR A 121 3.40 -18.78 -3.07
CA TYR A 121 4.44 -18.23 -2.20
C TYR A 121 5.70 -17.84 -3.00
N GLU A 122 6.24 -18.73 -3.82
CA GLU A 122 7.45 -18.45 -4.60
C GLU A 122 7.25 -17.26 -5.56
N LYS A 123 6.09 -17.21 -6.23
CA LYS A 123 5.76 -16.07 -7.09
C LYS A 123 5.67 -14.78 -6.29
N THR A 124 4.91 -14.78 -5.19
CA THR A 124 4.70 -13.58 -4.36
C THR A 124 6.01 -13.11 -3.72
N ARG A 125 6.85 -14.06 -3.29
CA ARG A 125 8.19 -13.79 -2.78
C ARG A 125 9.06 -13.07 -3.82
N GLY A 126 9.02 -13.51 -5.08
CA GLY A 126 9.73 -12.84 -6.18
C GLY A 126 9.26 -11.39 -6.37
N LEU A 127 7.94 -11.16 -6.39
CA LEU A 127 7.35 -9.82 -6.50
C LEU A 127 7.71 -8.93 -5.29
N TYR A 128 7.66 -9.48 -4.08
CA TYR A 128 8.07 -8.77 -2.86
C TYR A 128 9.53 -8.31 -2.94
N LEU A 129 10.45 -9.19 -3.36
CA LEU A 129 11.87 -8.84 -3.52
C LEU A 129 12.11 -7.75 -4.56
N GLU A 130 11.31 -7.71 -5.62
CA GLU A 130 11.35 -6.65 -6.61
C GLU A 130 10.86 -5.32 -6.01
N MET A 131 9.75 -5.31 -5.25
CA MET A 131 9.27 -4.12 -4.52
C MET A 131 10.30 -3.64 -3.50
N LEU A 132 10.94 -4.56 -2.77
CA LEU A 132 12.01 -4.25 -1.83
C LEU A 132 13.19 -3.58 -2.54
N ALA A 133 13.55 -4.07 -3.75
CA ALA A 133 14.60 -3.46 -4.57
C ALA A 133 14.23 -2.06 -5.08
N HIS A 134 12.95 -1.71 -5.12
CA HIS A 134 12.45 -0.35 -5.41
C HIS A 134 12.32 0.55 -4.17
N GLY A 135 12.72 0.07 -2.98
CA GLY A 135 12.73 0.85 -1.74
C GLY A 135 11.52 0.61 -0.81
N THR A 136 10.59 -0.28 -1.16
CA THR A 136 9.45 -0.63 -0.32
C THR A 136 9.87 -1.62 0.76
N THR A 137 9.90 -1.19 2.04
CA THR A 137 10.37 -2.01 3.17
C THR A 137 9.24 -2.62 3.99
N ALA A 138 8.03 -2.09 3.88
CA ALA A 138 6.83 -2.63 4.51
C ALA A 138 5.65 -2.53 3.55
N LEU A 139 4.72 -3.47 3.62
CA LEU A 139 3.57 -3.46 2.73
C LEU A 139 2.36 -4.21 3.30
N GLU A 140 1.19 -3.91 2.74
CA GLU A 140 -0.04 -4.65 2.92
C GLU A 140 -0.26 -5.60 1.74
N ILE A 141 -0.70 -6.82 2.04
CA ILE A 141 -1.13 -7.78 1.03
C ILE A 141 -2.56 -8.21 1.32
N LYS A 142 -3.45 -7.97 0.37
CA LYS A 142 -4.85 -8.37 0.41
C LYS A 142 -5.04 -9.74 -0.26
N SER A 143 -5.94 -10.57 0.28
CA SER A 143 -6.52 -11.72 -0.42
C SER A 143 -7.55 -11.25 -1.47
N GLY A 144 -8.58 -12.04 -1.80
CA GLY A 144 -9.68 -11.58 -2.65
C GLY A 144 -9.70 -12.19 -4.05
N TYR A 145 -8.79 -13.12 -4.33
CA TYR A 145 -8.84 -13.94 -5.55
C TYR A 145 -9.22 -15.40 -5.25
N GLY A 146 -9.75 -15.68 -4.07
CA GLY A 146 -10.32 -16.97 -3.74
C GLY A 146 -11.82 -17.01 -3.96
N LEU A 147 -12.54 -16.04 -3.39
CA LEU A 147 -13.98 -15.93 -3.32
C LEU A 147 -14.64 -17.23 -2.75
N GLU A 148 -13.85 -17.97 -1.97
CA GLU A 148 -14.23 -19.15 -1.20
C GLU A 148 -13.23 -19.35 -0.06
N LEU A 149 -13.69 -19.91 1.06
CA LEU A 149 -12.90 -20.01 2.29
C LEU A 149 -11.54 -20.70 2.10
N ALA A 150 -11.51 -21.81 1.37
CA ALA A 150 -10.29 -22.60 1.19
C ALA A 150 -9.18 -21.82 0.49
N THR A 151 -9.52 -21.08 -0.55
CA THR A 151 -8.55 -20.31 -1.34
C THR A 151 -8.19 -18.99 -0.67
N GLU A 152 -9.12 -18.29 -0.02
CA GLU A 152 -8.81 -17.10 0.79
C GLU A 152 -7.83 -17.45 1.93
N ARG A 153 -8.07 -18.57 2.64
CA ARG A 153 -7.11 -19.11 3.63
C ARG A 153 -5.73 -19.39 3.04
N LYS A 154 -5.71 -20.01 1.85
CA LYS A 154 -4.47 -20.31 1.13
C LYS A 154 -3.68 -19.04 0.82
N GLN A 155 -4.32 -17.99 0.30
CA GLN A 155 -3.69 -16.70 0.04
C GLN A 155 -3.14 -16.07 1.33
N LEU A 156 -3.93 -16.02 2.41
CA LEU A 156 -3.51 -15.43 3.67
C LEU A 156 -2.39 -16.24 4.38
N ARG A 157 -2.33 -17.57 4.17
CA ARG A 157 -1.17 -18.38 4.63
C ARG A 157 0.10 -18.00 3.89
N VAL A 158 0.02 -17.73 2.58
CA VAL A 158 1.15 -17.19 1.82
C VAL A 158 1.61 -15.85 2.40
N VAL A 159 0.68 -14.94 2.73
CA VAL A 159 1.01 -13.67 3.40
C VAL A 159 1.70 -13.91 4.74
N ARG A 160 1.19 -14.85 5.55
CA ARG A 160 1.82 -15.20 6.85
C ARG A 160 3.25 -15.70 6.67
N ARG A 161 3.52 -16.57 5.69
CA ARG A 161 4.88 -17.04 5.37
C ARG A 161 5.82 -15.88 5.00
N LEU A 162 5.35 -14.90 4.22
CA LEU A 162 6.14 -13.71 3.91
C LEU A 162 6.38 -12.83 5.14
N LYS A 163 5.38 -12.69 6.01
CA LYS A 163 5.50 -11.95 7.29
C LYS A 163 6.52 -12.63 8.22
N GLU A 164 6.59 -13.96 8.24
CA GLU A 164 7.57 -14.73 8.99
C GLU A 164 9.00 -14.56 8.43
N GLU A 165 9.15 -14.53 7.10
CA GLU A 165 10.47 -14.39 6.45
C GLU A 165 10.99 -12.93 6.50
N PHE A 166 10.15 -11.93 6.21
CA PHE A 166 10.59 -10.55 5.99
C PHE A 166 10.17 -9.57 7.09
N GLY A 167 9.22 -9.92 7.96
CA GLY A 167 8.58 -9.00 8.91
C GLY A 167 7.69 -7.97 8.18
N ASP A 168 7.16 -6.99 8.90
CA ASP A 168 6.48 -5.77 8.43
C ASP A 168 5.59 -5.94 7.17
N VAL A 169 4.83 -7.04 7.13
CA VAL A 169 3.78 -7.34 6.16
C VAL A 169 2.45 -7.37 6.88
N ALA A 170 1.51 -6.55 6.45
CA ALA A 170 0.14 -6.54 6.94
C ALA A 170 -0.74 -7.44 6.07
N ALA A 171 -1.63 -8.21 6.69
CA ALA A 171 -2.52 -9.16 6.01
C ALA A 171 -3.95 -8.65 6.02
N THR A 172 -4.60 -8.57 4.87
CA THR A 172 -5.99 -8.11 4.72
C THR A 172 -6.85 -9.21 4.11
N PHE A 173 -7.93 -9.57 4.82
CA PHE A 173 -8.97 -10.41 4.25
C PHE A 173 -9.87 -9.57 3.36
N LEU A 174 -9.96 -9.94 2.07
CA LEU A 174 -10.81 -9.28 1.07
C LEU A 174 -11.70 -10.30 0.33
N GLY A 175 -12.39 -11.19 1.06
CA GLY A 175 -13.38 -12.09 0.46
C GLY A 175 -14.49 -11.35 -0.28
N ALA A 176 -14.76 -10.10 0.11
CA ALA A 176 -15.72 -9.20 -0.53
C ALA A 176 -15.10 -8.38 -1.69
N HIS A 177 -14.29 -9.00 -2.56
CA HIS A 177 -13.66 -8.36 -3.73
C HIS A 177 -14.53 -8.46 -4.99
N ALA A 178 -15.25 -9.53 -5.15
CA ALA A 178 -16.22 -9.76 -6.22
C ALA A 178 -17.22 -10.81 -5.78
N PHE A 179 -18.31 -10.97 -6.55
CA PHE A 179 -19.21 -12.09 -6.36
C PHE A 179 -18.76 -13.30 -7.19
N PRO A 180 -18.79 -14.52 -6.63
CA PRO A 180 -18.59 -15.74 -7.40
C PRO A 180 -19.67 -15.86 -8.50
N GLU A 181 -19.29 -16.39 -9.64
CA GLU A 181 -20.21 -16.59 -10.77
C GLU A 181 -21.42 -17.46 -10.37
N GLY A 182 -22.62 -17.00 -10.73
CA GLY A 182 -23.86 -17.73 -10.48
C GLY A 182 -24.32 -17.76 -9.02
N THR A 183 -23.69 -17.01 -8.12
CA THR A 183 -24.06 -16.96 -6.70
C THR A 183 -25.03 -15.81 -6.43
N ASP A 184 -26.04 -16.06 -5.60
CA ASP A 184 -26.89 -15.00 -5.06
C ASP A 184 -26.07 -14.06 -4.18
N HIS A 185 -26.18 -12.75 -4.41
CA HIS A 185 -25.34 -11.75 -3.74
C HIS A 185 -25.58 -11.71 -2.22
N GLU A 186 -26.84 -11.79 -1.78
CA GLU A 186 -27.13 -11.76 -0.35
C GLU A 186 -26.70 -13.04 0.34
N ALA A 187 -26.85 -14.21 -0.30
CA ALA A 187 -26.33 -15.45 0.22
C ALA A 187 -24.80 -15.43 0.36
N TYR A 188 -24.09 -14.78 -0.58
CA TYR A 188 -22.65 -14.65 -0.47
C TYR A 188 -22.20 -13.69 0.65
N VAL A 189 -22.90 -12.56 0.83
CA VAL A 189 -22.66 -11.67 1.97
C VAL A 189 -22.89 -12.38 3.30
N GLU A 190 -23.95 -13.19 3.39
CA GLU A 190 -24.21 -14.01 4.59
C GLU A 190 -23.09 -15.04 4.82
N LEU A 191 -22.62 -15.72 3.78
CA LEU A 191 -21.49 -16.66 3.85
C LEU A 191 -20.21 -15.97 4.34
N LEU A 192 -19.91 -14.76 3.82
CA LEU A 192 -18.77 -13.94 4.28
C LEU A 192 -18.89 -13.67 5.78
N CYS A 193 -20.04 -13.19 6.23
CA CYS A 193 -20.24 -12.72 7.60
C CYS A 193 -20.35 -13.86 8.64
N SER A 194 -21.00 -14.99 8.26
CA SER A 194 -21.31 -16.08 9.20
C SER A 194 -20.29 -17.21 9.22
N GLU A 195 -19.51 -17.39 8.15
CA GLU A 195 -18.59 -18.51 8.02
C GLU A 195 -17.15 -18.07 7.71
N MET A 196 -16.92 -17.28 6.62
CA MET A 196 -15.55 -17.00 6.17
C MET A 196 -14.79 -16.09 7.14
N ILE A 197 -15.37 -14.97 7.55
CA ILE A 197 -14.76 -14.02 8.48
C ILE A 197 -14.46 -14.68 9.83
N PRO A 198 -15.40 -15.37 10.50
CA PRO A 198 -15.11 -16.10 11.74
C PRO A 198 -13.96 -17.09 11.60
N ALA A 199 -13.94 -17.87 10.52
CA ALA A 199 -12.93 -18.88 10.28
C ALA A 199 -11.53 -18.29 10.02
N ILE A 200 -11.41 -17.16 9.29
CA ILE A 200 -10.16 -16.45 9.08
C ILE A 200 -9.64 -15.83 10.38
N ALA A 201 -10.55 -15.29 11.20
CA ALA A 201 -10.21 -14.72 12.50
C ALA A 201 -9.73 -15.81 13.49
N GLU A 202 -10.40 -16.96 13.54
CA GLU A 202 -9.98 -18.09 14.37
C GLU A 202 -8.57 -18.58 14.03
N ASP A 203 -8.22 -18.59 12.73
CA ASP A 203 -6.88 -18.94 12.26
C ASP A 203 -5.83 -17.84 12.50
N GLY A 204 -6.23 -16.63 12.91
CA GLY A 204 -5.34 -15.47 13.13
C GLY A 204 -4.61 -15.05 11.86
N LEU A 205 -5.27 -15.10 10.70
CA LEU A 205 -4.64 -14.93 9.39
C LEU A 205 -4.70 -13.50 8.85
N ALA A 206 -5.55 -12.63 9.39
CA ALA A 206 -5.72 -11.27 8.87
C ALA A 206 -5.71 -10.23 9.99
N ASP A 207 -4.98 -9.13 9.74
CA ASP A 207 -4.95 -7.94 10.58
C ASP A 207 -6.14 -7.02 10.24
N PHE A 208 -6.59 -7.03 8.98
CA PHE A 208 -7.63 -6.14 8.42
C PHE A 208 -8.72 -6.93 7.70
N CYS A 209 -9.92 -6.30 7.60
CA CYS A 209 -11.02 -6.76 6.77
C CYS A 209 -11.40 -5.64 5.80
N ASP A 210 -11.57 -5.99 4.52
CA ASP A 210 -11.80 -5.06 3.42
C ASP A 210 -12.98 -5.51 2.56
N ALA A 211 -13.61 -4.59 1.83
CA ALA A 211 -14.67 -4.85 0.87
C ALA A 211 -14.55 -3.90 -0.33
N PHE A 212 -15.01 -4.32 -1.50
CA PHE A 212 -15.07 -3.48 -2.69
C PHE A 212 -16.48 -2.88 -2.83
N CYS A 213 -16.65 -1.66 -2.31
CA CYS A 213 -17.90 -0.91 -2.31
C CYS A 213 -17.99 -0.04 -3.55
N ASP A 214 -18.62 -0.54 -4.61
CA ASP A 214 -18.76 0.23 -5.86
C ASP A 214 -19.96 -0.24 -6.69
N ASP A 215 -20.31 0.53 -7.71
CA ASP A 215 -21.40 0.22 -8.63
C ASP A 215 -21.12 -1.11 -9.38
N GLY A 216 -22.07 -2.03 -9.27
CA GLY A 216 -21.95 -3.39 -9.88
C GLY A 216 -21.14 -4.40 -9.05
N VAL A 217 -20.66 -4.02 -7.85
CA VAL A 217 -19.97 -4.92 -6.91
C VAL A 217 -20.75 -4.94 -5.59
N PHE A 218 -20.14 -4.68 -4.43
CA PHE A 218 -20.87 -4.63 -3.16
C PHE A 218 -21.50 -3.25 -2.95
N SER A 219 -22.77 -3.21 -2.56
CA SER A 219 -23.43 -1.97 -2.15
C SER A 219 -22.84 -1.42 -0.85
N ALA A 220 -23.12 -0.14 -0.55
CA ALA A 220 -22.71 0.48 0.71
C ALA A 220 -23.22 -0.32 1.94
N GLU A 221 -24.47 -0.80 1.90
CA GLU A 221 -25.08 -1.59 2.98
C GLU A 221 -24.41 -2.97 3.13
N GLN A 222 -24.14 -3.67 2.04
CA GLN A 222 -23.46 -4.96 2.04
C GLN A 222 -22.02 -4.83 2.57
N SER A 223 -21.31 -3.80 2.11
CA SER A 223 -19.95 -3.49 2.57
C SER A 223 -19.91 -3.18 4.06
N GLU A 224 -20.85 -2.37 4.56
CA GLU A 224 -20.96 -2.06 6.00
C GLU A 224 -21.18 -3.32 6.84
N ARG A 225 -22.04 -4.25 6.39
CA ARG A 225 -22.28 -5.54 7.06
C ARG A 225 -21.01 -6.39 7.15
N VAL A 226 -20.27 -6.51 6.04
CA VAL A 226 -19.02 -7.27 5.98
C VAL A 226 -17.96 -6.67 6.90
N LEU A 227 -17.76 -5.35 6.84
CA LEU A 227 -16.75 -4.66 7.67
C LEU A 227 -17.09 -4.73 9.16
N LEU A 228 -18.37 -4.58 9.54
CA LEU A 228 -18.81 -4.74 10.93
C LEU A 228 -18.68 -6.19 11.40
N ALA A 229 -18.85 -7.18 10.53
CA ALA A 229 -18.55 -8.57 10.86
C ALA A 229 -17.05 -8.74 11.15
N GLY A 230 -16.16 -8.27 10.27
CA GLY A 230 -14.72 -8.30 10.52
C GLY A 230 -14.31 -7.63 11.84
N LYS A 231 -14.86 -6.45 12.10
CA LYS A 231 -14.60 -5.68 13.33
C LYS A 231 -15.00 -6.43 14.61
N ARG A 232 -16.10 -7.19 14.61
CA ARG A 232 -16.51 -8.03 15.75
C ARG A 232 -15.49 -9.11 16.09
N PHE A 233 -14.71 -9.55 15.11
CA PHE A 233 -13.63 -10.53 15.28
C PHE A 233 -12.25 -9.90 15.41
N GLY A 234 -12.15 -8.58 15.62
CA GLY A 234 -10.92 -7.87 15.92
C GLY A 234 -10.12 -7.43 14.69
N MET A 235 -10.60 -7.65 13.47
CA MET A 235 -9.98 -7.11 12.26
C MET A 235 -10.33 -5.62 12.11
N ILE A 236 -9.34 -4.82 11.70
CA ILE A 236 -9.51 -3.39 11.46
C ILE A 236 -10.14 -3.19 10.07
N PRO A 237 -11.23 -2.38 9.93
CA PRO A 237 -11.86 -2.15 8.64
C PRO A 237 -10.98 -1.32 7.70
N LYS A 238 -11.00 -1.67 6.42
CA LYS A 238 -10.52 -0.91 5.25
C LYS A 238 -11.62 -0.94 4.20
N LEU A 239 -11.55 -0.11 3.15
CA LEU A 239 -12.58 -0.13 2.10
C LEU A 239 -12.03 0.34 0.76
N HIS A 240 -12.22 -0.45 -0.31
CA HIS A 240 -12.17 0.06 -1.68
C HIS A 240 -13.48 0.81 -1.97
N ALA A 241 -13.39 2.07 -2.38
CA ALA A 241 -14.58 2.86 -2.68
C ALA A 241 -14.33 3.88 -3.78
N ASP A 242 -15.43 4.20 -4.48
CA ASP A 242 -15.50 5.29 -5.43
C ASP A 242 -14.44 5.21 -6.55
N GLU A 243 -14.05 3.98 -6.95
CA GLU A 243 -13.17 3.74 -8.11
C GLU A 243 -13.94 3.93 -9.44
N ILE A 244 -15.21 3.46 -9.47
CA ILE A 244 -16.07 3.47 -10.66
C ILE A 244 -17.14 4.54 -10.49
N ARG A 245 -17.77 4.61 -9.30
CA ARG A 245 -18.82 5.57 -8.97
C ARG A 245 -18.95 5.77 -7.46
N GLU A 246 -19.23 7.01 -7.04
CA GLU A 246 -19.58 7.31 -5.65
C GLU A 246 -20.97 6.72 -5.32
N ILE A 247 -21.00 5.73 -4.41
CA ILE A 247 -22.23 5.08 -3.94
C ILE A 247 -22.40 5.11 -2.42
N GLY A 248 -21.60 5.92 -1.72
CA GLY A 248 -21.64 6.07 -0.26
C GLY A 248 -20.56 5.27 0.48
N GLY A 249 -19.55 4.76 -0.21
CA GLY A 249 -18.44 4.00 0.40
C GLY A 249 -17.64 4.82 1.40
N THR A 250 -17.34 6.08 1.09
CA THR A 250 -16.63 7.00 2.00
C THR A 250 -17.42 7.24 3.31
N GLN A 251 -18.75 7.36 3.24
CA GLN A 251 -19.61 7.48 4.41
C GLN A 251 -19.63 6.18 5.24
N VAL A 252 -19.61 5.01 4.57
CA VAL A 252 -19.46 3.71 5.25
C VAL A 252 -18.13 3.67 5.99
N SER A 253 -17.01 4.02 5.34
CA SER A 253 -15.68 4.04 5.95
C SER A 253 -15.66 4.86 7.26
N ALA A 254 -16.25 6.06 7.23
CA ALA A 254 -16.36 6.91 8.41
C ALA A 254 -17.20 6.26 9.53
N ARG A 255 -18.37 5.67 9.20
CA ARG A 255 -19.26 5.05 10.18
C ARG A 255 -18.67 3.81 10.85
N VAL A 256 -17.98 2.96 10.08
CA VAL A 256 -17.38 1.74 10.64
C VAL A 256 -16.05 2.01 11.36
N GLY A 257 -15.50 3.23 11.21
CA GLY A 257 -14.20 3.61 11.72
C GLY A 257 -13.08 2.87 10.98
N ALA A 258 -13.13 2.88 9.65
CA ALA A 258 -12.08 2.31 8.82
C ALA A 258 -10.77 3.09 8.99
N ILE A 259 -9.63 2.37 8.98
CA ILE A 259 -8.33 3.01 9.04
C ILE A 259 -7.99 3.72 7.72
N SER A 260 -8.41 3.14 6.59
CA SER A 260 -8.26 3.75 5.27
C SER A 260 -9.47 3.49 4.37
N CYS A 261 -9.60 4.36 3.36
CA CYS A 261 -10.52 4.22 2.23
C CYS A 261 -9.70 4.44 0.95
N ASP A 262 -9.76 3.50 0.05
CA ASP A 262 -8.79 3.33 -1.01
C ASP A 262 -9.46 3.57 -2.39
N HIS A 263 -8.71 3.99 -3.43
CA HIS A 263 -9.08 4.45 -4.78
C HIS A 263 -9.59 5.90 -4.83
N LEU A 264 -10.83 6.17 -4.48
CA LEU A 264 -11.41 7.52 -4.33
C LEU A 264 -11.37 8.39 -5.60
N SER A 265 -11.38 7.75 -6.78
CA SER A 265 -11.25 8.42 -8.07
C SER A 265 -12.47 9.31 -8.40
N GLU A 266 -13.66 8.91 -7.93
CA GLU A 266 -14.95 9.56 -8.18
C GLU A 266 -15.54 10.24 -6.94
N THR A 267 -14.77 10.33 -5.84
CA THR A 267 -15.23 10.88 -4.55
C THR A 267 -15.53 12.38 -4.66
N GLY A 268 -16.76 12.77 -4.33
CA GLY A 268 -17.21 14.16 -4.29
C GLY A 268 -16.99 14.83 -2.92
N ALA A 269 -17.47 16.09 -2.81
CA ALA A 269 -17.24 16.92 -1.63
C ALA A 269 -17.81 16.32 -0.33
N GLU A 270 -18.97 15.66 -0.38
CA GLU A 270 -19.56 15.01 0.78
C GLU A 270 -18.75 13.78 1.23
N GLY A 271 -18.17 13.03 0.27
CA GLY A 271 -17.24 11.94 0.57
C GLY A 271 -15.96 12.44 1.23
N ILE A 272 -15.35 13.51 0.70
CA ILE A 272 -14.15 14.15 1.31
C ILE A 272 -14.46 14.61 2.73
N LYS A 273 -15.63 15.21 2.94
CA LYS A 273 -16.08 15.62 4.27
C LYS A 273 -16.22 14.42 5.22
N ALA A 274 -16.79 13.31 4.74
CA ALA A 274 -16.97 12.10 5.55
C ALA A 274 -15.61 11.50 5.96
N LEU A 275 -14.64 11.41 5.04
CA LEU A 275 -13.30 10.94 5.34
C LEU A 275 -12.60 11.80 6.41
N ARG A 276 -12.65 13.13 6.26
CA ARG A 276 -12.09 14.07 7.23
C ARG A 276 -12.71 13.91 8.62
N ASP A 277 -14.04 13.94 8.70
CA ASP A 277 -14.79 13.90 9.97
C ASP A 277 -14.64 12.53 10.66
N GLY A 278 -14.45 11.45 9.88
CA GLY A 278 -14.16 10.10 10.36
C GLY A 278 -12.70 9.84 10.71
N GLY A 279 -11.78 10.74 10.37
CA GLY A 279 -10.33 10.53 10.55
C GLY A 279 -9.77 9.39 9.69
N VAL A 280 -10.39 9.11 8.54
CA VAL A 280 -10.03 8.02 7.63
C VAL A 280 -8.89 8.47 6.71
N ILE A 281 -7.88 7.63 6.52
CA ILE A 281 -6.78 7.89 5.58
C ILE A 281 -7.27 7.60 4.16
N ALA A 282 -7.14 8.58 3.26
CA ALA A 282 -7.42 8.42 1.85
C ALA A 282 -6.20 7.78 1.15
N VAL A 283 -6.35 6.63 0.50
CA VAL A 283 -5.25 5.98 -0.22
C VAL A 283 -5.38 6.23 -1.72
N MET A 284 -4.43 6.98 -2.24
CA MET A 284 -4.30 7.29 -3.65
C MET A 284 -3.63 6.13 -4.41
N LEU A 285 -4.24 5.71 -5.52
CA LEU A 285 -3.73 4.64 -6.39
C LEU A 285 -3.47 5.14 -7.82
N PRO A 286 -2.50 6.04 -8.02
CA PRO A 286 -2.36 6.77 -9.28
C PRO A 286 -1.87 5.89 -10.43
N ALA A 287 -1.19 4.79 -10.14
CA ALA A 287 -0.75 3.83 -11.16
C ALA A 287 -1.94 3.08 -11.77
N THR A 288 -3.03 2.87 -11.01
CA THR A 288 -4.28 2.27 -11.50
C THR A 288 -4.98 3.21 -12.48
N SER A 289 -5.15 4.49 -12.10
CA SER A 289 -5.71 5.50 -13.01
C SER A 289 -4.88 5.63 -14.30
N PHE A 290 -3.55 5.60 -14.19
CA PHE A 290 -2.64 5.60 -15.35
C PHE A 290 -2.88 4.41 -16.28
N TYR A 291 -2.86 3.20 -15.75
CA TYR A 291 -2.97 1.98 -16.57
C TYR A 291 -4.36 1.82 -17.18
N LEU A 292 -5.41 2.16 -16.43
CA LEU A 292 -6.79 2.10 -16.89
C LEU A 292 -7.21 3.32 -17.72
N LYS A 293 -6.37 4.36 -17.84
CA LYS A 293 -6.67 5.63 -18.52
C LYS A 293 -7.92 6.32 -17.95
N LYS A 294 -8.09 6.22 -16.62
CA LYS A 294 -9.19 6.83 -15.87
C LYS A 294 -8.79 8.20 -15.30
N PRO A 295 -9.77 9.04 -14.94
CA PRO A 295 -9.50 10.24 -14.15
C PRO A 295 -8.77 9.91 -12.84
N TYR A 296 -8.06 10.91 -12.32
CA TYR A 296 -7.46 10.86 -10.99
C TYR A 296 -8.40 11.55 -9.99
N GLY A 297 -8.51 11.03 -8.78
CA GLY A 297 -9.32 11.65 -7.72
C GLY A 297 -8.79 13.03 -7.29
N ASP A 298 -9.61 13.82 -6.61
CA ASP A 298 -9.24 15.16 -6.11
C ASP A 298 -8.43 15.08 -4.81
N PHE A 299 -7.25 14.44 -4.87
CA PHE A 299 -6.36 14.30 -3.71
C PHE A 299 -5.79 15.64 -3.22
N ARG A 300 -5.62 16.62 -4.09
CA ARG A 300 -5.28 17.98 -3.68
C ARG A 300 -6.37 18.57 -2.79
N GLY A 301 -7.62 18.48 -3.23
CA GLY A 301 -8.77 18.92 -2.42
C GLY A 301 -8.90 18.16 -1.11
N MET A 302 -8.59 16.85 -1.08
CA MET A 302 -8.56 16.05 0.16
C MET A 302 -7.53 16.60 1.16
N ILE A 303 -6.27 16.84 0.73
CA ILE A 303 -5.23 17.41 1.59
C ILE A 303 -5.65 18.80 2.08
N ASP A 304 -6.15 19.67 1.19
CA ASP A 304 -6.58 21.03 1.53
C ASP A 304 -7.77 21.03 2.52
N ALA A 305 -8.63 20.01 2.44
CA ALA A 305 -9.72 19.79 3.40
C ALA A 305 -9.26 19.19 4.74
N GLY A 306 -8.01 18.77 4.88
CA GLY A 306 -7.45 18.19 6.09
C GLY A 306 -7.62 16.65 6.20
N VAL A 307 -7.85 15.96 5.08
CA VAL A 307 -7.82 14.49 5.03
C VAL A 307 -6.35 14.04 4.89
N PRO A 308 -5.86 13.09 5.71
CA PRO A 308 -4.53 12.51 5.50
C PRO A 308 -4.56 11.63 4.24
N VAL A 309 -3.57 11.83 3.35
CA VAL A 309 -3.45 11.07 2.10
C VAL A 309 -2.22 10.16 2.15
N ALA A 310 -2.40 8.88 1.85
CA ALA A 310 -1.34 7.92 1.56
C ALA A 310 -1.30 7.62 0.04
N VAL A 311 -0.23 6.99 -0.43
CA VAL A 311 -0.08 6.53 -1.81
C VAL A 311 0.37 5.08 -1.83
N ALA A 312 -0.19 4.29 -2.74
CA ALA A 312 0.15 2.88 -2.90
C ALA A 312 0.19 2.49 -4.38
N THR A 313 0.69 1.29 -4.67
CA THR A 313 0.80 0.79 -6.04
C THR A 313 -0.50 0.21 -6.57
N ASP A 314 -1.33 -0.37 -5.71
CA ASP A 314 -2.41 -1.27 -6.10
C ASP A 314 -1.90 -2.43 -6.97
N MET A 315 -0.71 -2.96 -6.66
CA MET A 315 -0.12 -4.03 -7.49
C MET A 315 -1.07 -5.22 -7.58
N ASN A 316 -1.57 -5.45 -8.79
CA ASN A 316 -2.44 -6.58 -9.11
C ASN A 316 -2.31 -6.95 -10.61
N PRO A 317 -2.71 -8.16 -11.04
CA PRO A 317 -2.52 -8.61 -12.42
C PRO A 317 -3.45 -7.95 -13.43
N GLY A 318 -4.50 -7.25 -12.99
CA GLY A 318 -5.57 -6.75 -13.87
C GLY A 318 -5.49 -5.28 -14.21
N SER A 319 -5.44 -4.44 -13.21
CA SER A 319 -5.51 -2.99 -13.33
C SER A 319 -4.17 -2.29 -13.10
N THR A 320 -3.21 -2.93 -12.43
CA THR A 320 -1.92 -2.27 -12.13
C THR A 320 -0.77 -3.28 -11.96
N PRO A 321 -0.21 -3.86 -13.02
CA PRO A 321 0.95 -4.75 -12.91
C PRO A 321 2.24 -3.94 -12.68
N ASN A 322 2.26 -3.07 -11.67
CA ASN A 322 3.35 -2.15 -11.33
C ASN A 322 3.85 -2.38 -9.89
N LEU A 323 5.15 -2.67 -9.76
CA LEU A 323 5.82 -2.93 -8.47
C LEU A 323 6.56 -1.71 -7.92
N SER A 324 6.54 -0.59 -8.65
CA SER A 324 7.33 0.60 -8.31
C SER A 324 6.48 1.65 -7.59
N LEU A 325 6.57 1.71 -6.26
CA LEU A 325 5.97 2.81 -5.50
C LEU A 325 6.57 4.18 -5.88
N PRO A 326 7.89 4.34 -6.20
CA PRO A 326 8.41 5.59 -6.76
C PRO A 326 7.71 6.06 -8.05
N PHE A 327 7.25 5.15 -8.92
CA PHE A 327 6.45 5.52 -10.07
C PHE A 327 5.07 6.08 -9.64
N ALA A 328 4.41 5.42 -8.68
CA ALA A 328 3.16 5.91 -8.13
C ALA A 328 3.32 7.29 -7.46
N MET A 329 4.44 7.51 -6.76
CA MET A 329 4.78 8.83 -6.18
C MET A 329 4.87 9.92 -7.26
N THR A 330 5.60 9.66 -8.35
CA THR A 330 5.69 10.63 -9.46
C THR A 330 4.32 10.91 -10.08
N ALA A 331 3.53 9.88 -10.34
CA ALA A 331 2.17 10.04 -10.88
C ALA A 331 1.27 10.82 -9.91
N GLY A 332 1.40 10.58 -8.59
CA GLY A 332 0.71 11.33 -7.54
C GLY A 332 1.05 12.82 -7.55
N CYS A 333 2.32 13.18 -7.73
CA CYS A 333 2.74 14.59 -7.89
C CYS A 333 2.15 15.21 -9.15
N LEU A 334 2.29 14.54 -10.31
CA LEU A 334 1.90 15.12 -11.60
C LEU A 334 0.39 15.25 -11.77
N TYR A 335 -0.38 14.26 -11.35
CA TYR A 335 -1.82 14.18 -11.59
C TYR A 335 -2.65 14.49 -10.33
N GLY A 336 -2.18 14.08 -9.15
CA GLY A 336 -2.81 14.42 -7.87
C GLY A 336 -2.41 15.80 -7.35
N ARG A 337 -1.42 16.46 -7.96
CA ARG A 337 -0.90 17.79 -7.60
C ARG A 337 -0.35 17.86 -6.17
N LEU A 338 0.22 16.76 -5.68
CA LEU A 338 0.94 16.70 -4.41
C LEU A 338 2.36 17.26 -4.59
N THR A 339 2.87 17.94 -3.57
CA THR A 339 4.28 18.35 -3.57
C THR A 339 5.20 17.16 -3.29
N PRO A 340 6.51 17.23 -3.59
CA PRO A 340 7.46 16.19 -3.25
C PRO A 340 7.46 15.81 -1.76
N GLU A 341 7.27 16.79 -0.87
CA GLU A 341 7.19 16.56 0.58
C GLU A 341 5.91 15.83 0.96
N GLU A 342 4.75 16.24 0.39
CA GLU A 342 3.47 15.61 0.63
C GLU A 342 3.45 14.15 0.15
N ILE A 343 4.05 13.87 -1.02
CA ILE A 343 4.08 12.50 -1.55
C ILE A 343 5.08 11.61 -0.80
N LEU A 344 6.19 12.15 -0.29
CA LEU A 344 7.09 11.38 0.56
C LEU A 344 6.39 10.99 1.87
N THR A 345 5.70 11.94 2.51
CA THR A 345 4.88 11.64 3.70
C THR A 345 3.80 10.59 3.39
N ALA A 346 3.14 10.70 2.22
CA ALA A 346 2.13 9.75 1.76
C ALA A 346 2.69 8.33 1.57
N ALA A 347 3.92 8.20 1.05
CA ALA A 347 4.59 6.93 0.78
C ALA A 347 5.37 6.36 1.98
N THR A 348 5.43 7.07 3.09
CA THR A 348 6.18 6.67 4.29
C THR A 348 5.29 6.68 5.53
N LEU A 349 5.16 7.81 6.24
CA LEU A 349 4.39 7.92 7.48
C LEU A 349 2.92 7.59 7.30
N ASN A 350 2.24 8.17 6.29
CA ASN A 350 0.81 7.93 6.08
C ASN A 350 0.55 6.51 5.58
N GLY A 351 1.42 5.96 4.70
CA GLY A 351 1.38 4.56 4.33
C GLY A 351 1.54 3.62 5.54
N ALA A 352 2.49 3.93 6.43
CA ALA A 352 2.69 3.19 7.68
C ALA A 352 1.46 3.29 8.61
N ALA A 353 0.83 4.46 8.69
CA ALA A 353 -0.39 4.65 9.47
C ALA A 353 -1.56 3.84 8.89
N ALA A 354 -1.70 3.78 7.56
CA ALA A 354 -2.77 3.04 6.88
C ALA A 354 -2.68 1.51 7.07
N ILE A 355 -1.51 1.01 7.51
CA ILE A 355 -1.31 -0.41 7.88
C ILE A 355 -1.05 -0.61 9.37
N GLY A 356 -1.32 0.41 10.20
CA GLY A 356 -1.21 0.33 11.65
C GLY A 356 0.23 0.23 12.21
N MET A 357 1.25 0.67 11.44
CA MET A 357 2.66 0.54 11.81
C MET A 357 3.40 1.88 12.03
N ALA A 358 2.69 3.02 12.06
CA ALA A 358 3.32 4.34 12.15
C ALA A 358 4.10 4.60 13.45
N GLU A 359 3.79 3.91 14.54
CA GLU A 359 4.59 3.99 15.77
C GLU A 359 5.98 3.36 15.60
N LYS A 360 6.09 2.37 14.73
CA LYS A 360 7.29 1.55 14.55
C LYS A 360 8.17 1.99 13.38
N LEU A 361 7.58 2.43 12.27
CA LEU A 361 8.27 2.73 11.02
C LEU A 361 7.63 3.93 10.28
N GLY A 362 8.15 4.27 9.10
CA GLY A 362 7.64 5.37 8.26
C GLY A 362 8.30 6.72 8.49
N THR A 363 9.18 6.84 9.49
CA THR A 363 10.03 8.05 9.69
C THR A 363 11.44 7.66 10.12
N LEU A 364 12.38 8.63 10.08
CA LEU A 364 13.76 8.43 10.56
C LEU A 364 13.99 9.00 11.96
N GLU A 365 12.95 9.08 12.78
CA GLU A 365 13.07 9.56 14.15
C GLU A 365 13.70 8.53 15.10
N ALA A 366 14.38 9.01 16.13
CA ALA A 366 14.95 8.14 17.17
C ALA A 366 13.86 7.26 17.82
N GLY A 367 14.18 5.99 18.03
CA GLY A 367 13.27 4.97 18.59
C GLY A 367 12.53 4.14 17.54
N LYS A 368 12.47 4.58 16.29
CA LYS A 368 11.84 3.83 15.19
C LYS A 368 12.80 2.83 14.55
N GLN A 369 12.23 1.85 13.86
CA GLN A 369 12.98 0.85 13.11
C GLN A 369 13.85 1.50 12.04
N ALA A 370 15.09 1.08 11.92
CA ALA A 370 16.04 1.60 10.95
C ALA A 370 15.80 1.02 9.54
N ASP A 371 14.64 1.32 8.98
CA ASP A 371 14.29 1.06 7.60
C ASP A 371 14.55 2.34 6.79
N LEU A 372 15.50 2.28 5.87
CA LEU A 372 15.89 3.46 5.09
C LEU A 372 16.34 3.11 3.68
N VAL A 373 16.24 4.08 2.79
CA VAL A 373 16.71 3.98 1.40
C VAL A 373 17.73 5.07 1.13
N VAL A 374 18.88 4.66 0.59
CA VAL A 374 19.84 5.55 -0.05
C VAL A 374 19.49 5.61 -1.53
N TRP A 375 19.13 6.79 -2.03
CA TRP A 375 18.70 6.98 -3.42
C TRP A 375 19.86 7.44 -4.29
N ASP A 376 19.92 7.00 -5.54
CA ASP A 376 20.75 7.61 -6.56
C ASP A 376 20.10 8.92 -7.06
N ALA A 377 19.91 9.83 -6.14
CA ALA A 377 19.36 11.17 -6.31
C ALA A 377 20.08 12.09 -5.32
N ASP A 378 20.23 13.38 -5.66
CA ASP A 378 20.91 14.33 -4.81
C ASP A 378 19.96 15.00 -3.80
N ASN A 379 18.65 15.02 -4.11
CA ASN A 379 17.57 15.58 -3.30
C ASN A 379 16.23 14.95 -3.65
N LEU A 380 15.18 15.29 -2.89
CA LEU A 380 13.84 14.76 -3.05
C LEU A 380 13.22 15.13 -4.40
N ASP A 381 13.40 16.37 -4.86
CA ASP A 381 12.88 16.81 -6.16
C ASP A 381 13.45 15.98 -7.30
N GLN A 382 14.74 15.66 -7.27
CA GLN A 382 15.39 14.83 -8.29
C GLN A 382 14.85 13.39 -8.27
N LEU A 383 14.52 12.84 -7.10
CA LEU A 383 13.91 11.51 -6.99
C LEU A 383 12.57 11.46 -7.72
N ILE A 384 11.71 12.45 -7.50
CA ILE A 384 10.38 12.54 -8.12
C ILE A 384 10.49 12.85 -9.62
N TYR A 385 11.39 13.76 -10.01
CA TYR A 385 11.57 14.21 -11.37
C TYR A 385 12.11 13.11 -12.31
N ARG A 386 13.04 12.27 -11.84
CA ARG A 386 13.70 11.22 -12.63
C ARG A 386 12.97 9.87 -12.49
N TYR A 387 11.77 9.78 -13.05
CA TYR A 387 10.95 8.57 -13.04
C TYR A 387 11.36 7.53 -14.12
N GLY A 388 10.80 6.33 -14.04
CA GLY A 388 10.89 5.27 -15.06
C GLY A 388 12.12 4.37 -14.94
N THR A 389 13.00 4.60 -13.97
CA THR A 389 14.13 3.73 -13.62
C THR A 389 14.20 3.54 -12.12
N ASN A 390 14.68 2.38 -11.68
CA ASN A 390 14.92 2.18 -10.25
C ASN A 390 16.07 3.06 -9.78
N ARG A 391 15.80 3.91 -8.78
CA ARG A 391 16.73 4.87 -8.19
C ARG A 391 17.18 4.46 -6.78
N ALA A 392 16.69 3.36 -6.21
CA ALA A 392 17.15 2.85 -4.93
C ALA A 392 18.57 2.27 -5.08
N ALA A 393 19.57 2.99 -4.60
CA ALA A 393 20.99 2.57 -4.65
C ALA A 393 21.28 1.51 -3.59
N ALA A 394 20.69 1.67 -2.40
CA ALA A 394 20.75 0.67 -1.33
C ALA A 394 19.51 0.78 -0.44
N VAL A 395 18.98 -0.37 -0.03
CA VAL A 395 17.85 -0.47 0.88
C VAL A 395 18.30 -1.19 2.15
N PHE A 396 17.92 -0.63 3.28
CA PHE A 396 18.22 -1.19 4.60
C PHE A 396 16.92 -1.47 5.34
N LYS A 397 16.85 -2.61 5.97
CA LYS A 397 15.75 -3.03 6.82
C LYS A 397 16.30 -3.43 8.19
N LYS A 398 15.80 -2.80 9.25
CA LYS A 398 16.37 -2.93 10.61
C LYS A 398 17.89 -2.70 10.64
N GLY A 399 18.37 -1.70 9.91
CA GLY A 399 19.79 -1.39 9.78
C GLY A 399 20.60 -2.39 8.94
N VAL A 400 20.02 -3.50 8.49
CA VAL A 400 20.70 -4.49 7.64
C VAL A 400 20.45 -4.20 6.18
N ARG A 401 21.51 -4.19 5.37
CA ARG A 401 21.40 -4.01 3.92
C ARG A 401 20.70 -5.21 3.28
N VAL A 402 19.61 -4.97 2.57
CA VAL A 402 18.80 -6.02 1.93
C VAL A 402 18.87 -5.99 0.41
N THR A 403 19.26 -4.86 -0.19
CA THR A 403 19.49 -4.71 -1.64
C THR A 403 20.61 -3.72 -1.94
N GLY A 404 21.04 -3.66 -3.20
CA GLY A 404 22.09 -2.77 -3.68
C GLY A 404 23.46 -3.47 -3.77
N LYS A 405 24.36 -2.91 -4.60
CA LYS A 405 25.75 -3.39 -4.69
C LYS A 405 26.60 -2.76 -3.58
N GLU A 406 27.61 -3.49 -3.12
CA GLU A 406 28.65 -2.97 -2.23
C GLU A 406 29.41 -1.77 -2.84
#